data_b268b81f6bc2e8e2bbee87f7963d4b1f
#
_entry.id   b268b81f6bc2e8e2bbee87f7963d4b1f
#
_cell.length_a   1.000
_cell.length_b   1.000
_cell.length_c   1.000
_cell.angle_alpha   90.00
_cell.angle_beta   90.00
_cell.angle_gamma   90.00
#
_symmetry.space_group_name_H-M   'P 1'
#
loop_
_entity.id
_entity.type
_entity.pdbx_description
1 polymer ?
#
loop_
_entity_poly.entity_id
_entity_poly.type
_entity_poly.pdbx_seq_one_letter_code
_entity_poly.pdbx_strand_id
1 'polypeptide(L)'
;MPKYYPINEEAARRAKNANSFSDYVPGSATAAYREMVDRAYTLGKQQKGRVDPMYHEKIDGLIDRYARKLAENINQSNLIDARVPSILIAGGSNFPVRKKEKQNAARDKNMGEYMQIEGLLDKVRSTGRGGISADDDRAVEKLEAKLAGLEAMQEEMKTVNAYYRKHKTLEGCPVLSAEEIGKLQSSMASDWRKNPVPYPSYLLTNNNANIRRTRQRIEDLKSQSEYCLLYTSPSPR
;
A
#
# COMPACT_ATOMS: atom_id res chain seq x y z
N MET A 1 -0.67 -11.57 11.49
CA MET A 1 -0.83 -10.82 12.76
C MET A 1 0.09 -9.61 12.72
N PRO A 2 -0.28 -8.45 13.33
CA PRO A 2 0.61 -7.30 13.41
C PRO A 2 1.91 -7.66 14.11
N LYS A 3 3.03 -7.17 13.59
CA LYS A 3 4.33 -7.31 14.23
C LYS A 3 4.66 -6.00 14.94
N TYR A 4 4.97 -6.09 16.23
CA TYR A 4 5.29 -4.94 17.07
C TYR A 4 6.77 -4.91 17.41
N TYR A 5 7.32 -3.70 17.52
CA TYR A 5 8.69 -3.45 17.91
C TYR A 5 8.73 -2.81 19.28
N PRO A 6 9.81 -2.96 20.05
CA PRO A 6 9.86 -2.52 21.45
C PRO A 6 9.83 -0.99 21.57
N ILE A 7 9.02 -0.49 22.49
CA ILE A 7 8.97 0.90 22.92
C ILE A 7 9.69 1.06 24.26
N ASN A 8 10.50 2.10 24.38
CA ASN A 8 11.22 2.40 25.60
C ASN A 8 10.32 3.21 26.56
N GLU A 9 9.57 2.51 27.40
CA GLU A 9 8.65 3.10 28.38
C GLU A 9 9.36 3.98 29.41
N GLU A 10 10.60 3.65 29.79
CA GLU A 10 11.39 4.46 30.72
C GLU A 10 11.76 5.82 30.10
N ALA A 11 12.13 5.85 28.83
CA ALA A 11 12.36 7.09 28.11
C ALA A 11 11.06 7.90 27.97
N ALA A 12 9.93 7.25 27.70
CA ALA A 12 8.62 7.88 27.61
C ALA A 12 8.19 8.49 28.96
N ARG A 13 8.40 7.77 30.06
CA ARG A 13 8.16 8.27 31.42
C ARG A 13 9.00 9.52 31.72
N ARG A 14 10.31 9.49 31.41
CA ARG A 14 11.19 10.64 31.62
C ARG A 14 10.78 11.83 30.76
N ALA A 15 10.41 11.60 29.48
CA ALA A 15 9.91 12.65 28.63
C ALA A 15 8.64 13.29 29.13
N LYS A 16 7.69 12.48 29.65
CA LYS A 16 6.45 12.97 30.23
C LYS A 16 6.73 13.83 31.46
N ASN A 17 7.54 13.34 32.42
CA ASN A 17 7.90 14.04 33.65
C ASN A 17 8.65 15.36 33.37
N ALA A 18 9.45 15.41 32.32
CA ALA A 18 10.16 16.63 31.90
C ALA A 18 9.25 17.68 31.26
N ASN A 19 8.07 17.33 30.79
CA ASN A 19 7.23 18.22 29.97
C ASN A 19 5.79 18.37 30.48
N SER A 20 5.39 17.67 31.56
CA SER A 20 4.00 17.67 32.05
C SER A 20 3.95 17.52 33.57
N PHE A 21 2.95 18.13 34.20
CA PHE A 21 2.64 17.97 35.61
C PHE A 21 1.83 16.71 35.94
N SER A 22 1.21 16.10 34.93
CA SER A 22 0.46 14.85 35.12
C SER A 22 1.38 13.64 35.12
N ASP A 23 1.06 12.64 35.92
CA ASP A 23 1.79 11.40 36.02
C ASP A 23 1.81 10.63 34.70
N TYR A 24 2.87 9.86 34.51
CA TYR A 24 2.96 8.93 33.40
C TYR A 24 2.16 7.66 33.69
N VAL A 25 1.31 7.26 32.73
CA VAL A 25 0.57 6.01 32.83
C VAL A 25 1.45 4.90 32.22
N PRO A 26 1.90 3.91 33.02
CA PRO A 26 2.73 2.80 32.51
C PRO A 26 2.07 2.08 31.34
N GLY A 27 2.86 1.83 30.30
CA GLY A 27 2.37 1.14 29.08
C GLY A 27 1.65 2.03 28.08
N SER A 28 1.38 3.31 28.41
CA SER A 28 0.64 4.21 27.51
C SER A 28 1.35 4.48 26.17
N ALA A 29 2.69 4.61 26.19
CA ALA A 29 3.46 4.80 24.96
C ALA A 29 3.41 3.58 24.06
N THR A 30 3.52 2.38 24.64
CA THR A 30 3.39 1.11 23.92
C THR A 30 1.98 0.94 23.36
N ALA A 31 0.94 1.29 24.14
CA ALA A 31 -0.45 1.19 23.71
C ALA A 31 -0.72 2.13 22.51
N ALA A 32 -0.29 3.38 22.57
CA ALA A 32 -0.43 4.34 21.49
C ALA A 32 0.31 3.88 20.21
N TYR A 33 1.54 3.38 20.35
CA TYR A 33 2.28 2.80 19.24
C TYR A 33 1.53 1.62 18.60
N ARG A 34 1.04 0.67 19.41
CA ARG A 34 0.30 -0.49 18.91
C ARG A 34 -0.95 -0.08 18.14
N GLU A 35 -1.70 0.88 18.65
CA GLU A 35 -2.88 1.40 17.95
C GLU A 35 -2.54 1.96 16.56
N MET A 36 -1.41 2.67 16.42
CA MET A 36 -0.94 3.18 15.12
C MET A 36 -0.56 2.04 14.17
N VAL A 37 0.13 1.01 14.66
CA VAL A 37 0.50 -0.18 13.88
C VAL A 37 -0.73 -0.98 13.48
N ASP A 38 -1.72 -1.13 14.35
CA ASP A 38 -2.97 -1.85 14.06
C ASP A 38 -3.78 -1.15 12.97
N ARG A 39 -3.82 0.19 13.00
CA ARG A 39 -4.42 0.99 11.91
C ARG A 39 -3.70 0.77 10.58
N ALA A 40 -2.36 0.77 10.60
CA ALA A 40 -1.55 0.50 9.41
C ALA A 40 -1.77 -0.92 8.87
N TYR A 41 -1.85 -1.90 9.76
CA TYR A 41 -2.14 -3.29 9.39
C TYR A 41 -3.53 -3.45 8.76
N THR A 42 -4.54 -2.79 9.34
CA THR A 42 -5.90 -2.76 8.80
C THR A 42 -5.92 -2.15 7.40
N LEU A 43 -5.21 -1.03 7.19
CA LEU A 43 -5.03 -0.42 5.88
C LEU A 43 -4.39 -1.41 4.88
N GLY A 44 -3.32 -2.10 5.31
CA GLY A 44 -2.67 -3.13 4.49
C GLY A 44 -3.61 -4.27 4.09
N LYS A 45 -4.43 -4.75 5.03
CA LYS A 45 -5.44 -5.78 4.78
C LYS A 45 -6.49 -5.31 3.77
N GLN A 46 -6.99 -4.08 3.92
CA GLN A 46 -7.93 -3.49 2.97
C GLN A 46 -7.33 -3.34 1.57
N GLN A 47 -6.07 -2.89 1.48
CA GLN A 47 -5.40 -2.75 0.19
C GLN A 47 -5.15 -4.10 -0.49
N LYS A 48 -4.76 -5.14 0.26
CA LYS A 48 -4.63 -6.50 -0.25
C LYS A 48 -5.94 -7.05 -0.86
N GLY A 49 -7.09 -6.73 -0.26
CA GLY A 49 -8.39 -7.11 -0.81
C GLY A 49 -8.79 -6.39 -2.11
N ARG A 50 -8.02 -5.37 -2.54
CA ARG A 50 -8.29 -4.55 -3.73
C ARG A 50 -7.29 -4.75 -4.86
N VAL A 51 -6.20 -5.45 -4.60
CA VAL A 51 -5.09 -5.60 -5.56
C VAL A 51 -4.76 -7.06 -5.77
N ASP A 52 -4.07 -7.33 -6.89
CA ASP A 52 -3.60 -8.67 -7.22
C ASP A 52 -2.69 -9.24 -6.11
N PRO A 53 -2.78 -10.54 -5.79
CA PRO A 53 -1.94 -11.21 -4.80
C PRO A 53 -0.43 -10.99 -4.96
N MET A 54 0.06 -10.74 -6.17
CA MET A 54 1.47 -10.42 -6.43
C MET A 54 1.99 -9.18 -5.67
N TYR A 55 1.08 -8.29 -5.25
CA TYR A 55 1.44 -7.08 -4.49
C TYR A 55 1.43 -7.30 -2.96
N HIS A 56 0.94 -8.45 -2.48
CA HIS A 56 0.73 -8.69 -1.05
C HIS A 56 2.04 -8.64 -0.26
N GLU A 57 3.09 -9.28 -0.76
CA GLU A 57 4.42 -9.27 -0.12
C GLU A 57 4.99 -7.85 0.00
N LYS A 58 4.85 -7.04 -1.05
CA LYS A 58 5.26 -5.63 -1.03
C LYS A 58 4.51 -4.82 0.01
N ILE A 59 3.19 -5.03 0.13
CA ILE A 59 2.35 -4.37 1.14
C ILE A 59 2.80 -4.79 2.54
N ASP A 60 3.03 -6.08 2.79
CA ASP A 60 3.52 -6.57 4.08
C ASP A 60 4.89 -5.98 4.45
N GLY A 61 5.80 -5.91 3.50
CA GLY A 61 7.11 -5.30 3.69
C GLY A 61 7.03 -3.79 4.01
N LEU A 62 6.09 -3.07 3.41
CA LEU A 62 5.85 -1.65 3.72
C LEU A 62 5.28 -1.47 5.13
N ILE A 63 4.34 -2.32 5.56
CA ILE A 63 3.75 -2.28 6.90
C ILE A 63 4.79 -2.65 7.97
N ASP A 64 5.60 -3.70 7.77
CA ASP A 64 6.67 -4.05 8.69
C ASP A 64 7.70 -2.93 8.82
N ARG A 65 8.09 -2.31 7.71
CA ARG A 65 9.00 -1.15 7.70
C ARG A 65 8.41 0.05 8.44
N TYR A 66 7.10 0.31 8.26
CA TYR A 66 6.38 1.35 8.99
C TYR A 66 6.44 1.09 10.49
N ALA A 67 6.04 -0.11 10.95
CA ALA A 67 6.01 -0.47 12.35
C ALA A 67 7.39 -0.32 13.02
N ARG A 68 8.45 -0.81 12.37
CA ARG A 68 9.81 -0.72 12.88
C ARG A 68 10.29 0.73 12.98
N LYS A 69 10.19 1.48 11.88
CA LYS A 69 10.64 2.88 11.84
C LYS A 69 9.84 3.78 12.79
N LEU A 70 8.54 3.51 12.96
CA LEU A 70 7.70 4.24 13.91
C LEU A 70 8.17 4.01 15.35
N ALA A 71 8.49 2.77 15.74
CA ALA A 71 9.03 2.48 17.07
C ALA A 71 10.36 3.20 17.31
N GLU A 72 11.28 3.16 16.32
CA GLU A 72 12.57 3.86 16.36
C GLU A 72 12.35 5.38 16.55
N ASN A 73 11.44 5.98 15.77
CA ASN A 73 11.14 7.41 15.82
C ASN A 73 10.51 7.83 17.17
N ILE A 74 9.55 7.08 17.69
CA ILE A 74 8.93 7.31 19.00
C ILE A 74 9.98 7.23 20.10
N ASN A 75 10.82 6.22 20.10
CA ASN A 75 11.89 6.06 21.06
C ASN A 75 12.88 7.23 21.01
N GLN A 76 13.24 7.69 19.83
CA GLN A 76 14.10 8.84 19.62
C GLN A 76 13.41 10.14 20.10
N SER A 77 12.13 10.33 19.81
CA SER A 77 11.34 11.47 20.30
C SER A 77 11.36 11.54 21.82
N ASN A 78 11.08 10.42 22.49
CA ASN A 78 11.10 10.34 23.95
C ASN A 78 12.48 10.68 24.55
N LEU A 79 13.55 10.19 23.92
CA LEU A 79 14.93 10.53 24.33
C LEU A 79 15.26 12.01 24.13
N ILE A 80 14.77 12.63 23.07
CA ILE A 80 14.92 14.06 22.81
C ILE A 80 14.18 14.86 23.87
N ASP A 81 12.92 14.49 24.14
CA ASP A 81 12.02 15.20 25.03
C ASP A 81 12.46 15.14 26.50
N ALA A 82 13.16 14.07 26.87
CA ALA A 82 13.72 13.91 28.22
C ALA A 82 14.98 14.76 28.47
N ARG A 83 15.60 15.41 27.46
CA ARG A 83 16.91 16.09 27.60
C ARG A 83 16.84 17.39 28.42
N VAL A 84 15.82 18.21 28.16
CA VAL A 84 15.65 19.51 28.80
C VAL A 84 14.18 19.67 29.17
N PRO A 85 13.87 19.88 30.44
CA PRO A 85 12.50 20.07 30.86
C PRO A 85 11.84 21.28 30.21
N SER A 86 10.51 21.29 30.20
CA SER A 86 9.73 22.47 29.88
C SER A 86 10.03 23.62 30.84
N ILE A 87 10.00 24.86 30.37
CA ILE A 87 10.14 26.03 31.24
C ILE A 87 9.06 26.08 32.35
N LEU A 88 7.89 25.52 32.05
CA LEU A 88 6.80 25.39 33.05
C LEU A 88 7.14 24.46 34.22
N ILE A 89 7.96 23.43 33.94
CA ILE A 89 8.42 22.46 34.93
C ILE A 89 9.69 22.95 35.66
N ALA A 90 10.65 23.47 34.87
CA ALA A 90 11.96 23.89 35.42
C ALA A 90 11.95 25.27 36.07
N GLY A 91 10.95 26.12 35.77
CA GLY A 91 10.95 27.54 36.11
C GLY A 91 11.82 28.37 35.14
N GLY A 92 11.64 29.69 35.17
CA GLY A 92 12.34 30.63 34.29
C GLY A 92 13.76 31.01 34.75
N SER A 93 14.10 30.80 36.02
CA SER A 93 15.40 31.16 36.59
C SER A 93 16.50 30.26 36.05
N ASN A 94 17.53 30.85 35.41
CA ASN A 94 18.66 30.12 34.81
C ASN A 94 18.27 29.03 33.76
N PHE A 95 17.15 29.24 33.08
CA PHE A 95 16.67 28.27 32.09
C PHE A 95 17.72 28.08 30.95
N PRO A 96 18.07 26.82 30.60
CA PRO A 96 19.16 26.54 29.66
C PRO A 96 18.73 26.73 28.20
N VAL A 97 18.51 27.97 27.75
CA VAL A 97 17.98 28.36 26.44
C VAL A 97 18.71 27.66 25.31
N ARG A 98 20.05 27.73 25.25
CA ARG A 98 20.86 27.08 24.17
C ARG A 98 20.66 25.57 24.10
N LYS A 99 20.47 24.88 25.24
CA LYS A 99 20.19 23.45 25.26
C LYS A 99 18.80 23.18 24.74
N LYS A 100 17.82 24.05 25.05
CA LYS A 100 16.46 23.95 24.57
C LYS A 100 16.36 24.16 23.07
N GLU A 101 17.08 25.13 22.52
CA GLU A 101 17.17 25.35 21.06
C GLU A 101 17.71 24.11 20.33
N LYS A 102 18.78 23.50 20.85
CA LYS A 102 19.30 22.24 20.31
C LYS A 102 18.29 21.08 20.40
N GLN A 103 17.52 21.04 21.50
CA GLN A 103 16.44 20.06 21.64
C GLN A 103 15.35 20.30 20.60
N ASN A 104 14.95 21.57 20.38
CA ASN A 104 13.92 21.90 19.38
C ASN A 104 14.38 21.54 17.97
N ALA A 105 15.62 21.86 17.59
CA ALA A 105 16.17 21.44 16.29
C ALA A 105 16.19 19.91 16.14
N ALA A 106 16.46 19.16 17.21
CA ALA A 106 16.38 17.70 17.19
C ALA A 106 14.92 17.19 17.05
N ARG A 107 13.93 17.88 17.68
CA ARG A 107 12.51 17.60 17.50
C ARG A 107 12.06 17.82 16.06
N ASP A 108 12.47 18.93 15.45
CA ASP A 108 12.12 19.26 14.06
C ASP A 108 12.64 18.20 13.10
N LYS A 109 13.90 17.73 13.30
CA LYS A 109 14.45 16.64 12.54
C LYS A 109 13.65 15.34 12.71
N ASN A 110 13.33 14.98 13.97
CA ASN A 110 12.56 13.76 14.27
C ASN A 110 11.15 13.83 13.68
N MET A 111 10.51 15.02 13.67
CA MET A 111 9.22 15.24 13.02
C MET A 111 9.32 15.05 11.49
N GLY A 112 10.41 15.54 10.86
CA GLY A 112 10.66 15.31 9.44
C GLY A 112 10.79 13.81 9.12
N GLU A 113 11.47 13.03 9.99
CA GLU A 113 11.54 11.57 9.88
C GLU A 113 10.16 10.91 10.05
N TYR A 114 9.35 11.37 11.01
CA TYR A 114 7.99 10.90 11.20
C TYR A 114 7.11 11.11 9.94
N MET A 115 7.20 12.28 9.31
CA MET A 115 6.47 12.53 8.06
C MET A 115 6.86 11.57 6.93
N GLN A 116 8.16 11.22 6.85
CA GLN A 116 8.61 10.21 5.88
C GLN A 116 8.08 8.82 6.19
N ILE A 117 7.94 8.48 7.49
CA ILE A 117 7.36 7.21 7.94
C ILE A 117 5.88 7.14 7.58
N GLU A 118 5.12 8.22 7.83
CA GLU A 118 3.71 8.32 7.41
C GLU A 118 3.56 8.17 5.89
N GLY A 119 4.49 8.68 5.10
CA GLY A 119 4.54 8.49 3.65
C GLY A 119 4.64 7.02 3.20
N LEU A 120 5.01 6.08 4.08
CA LEU A 120 4.95 4.65 3.77
C LEU A 120 3.50 4.16 3.66
N LEU A 121 2.58 4.74 4.44
CA LEU A 121 1.14 4.40 4.35
C LEU A 121 0.55 4.86 3.01
N ASP A 122 1.02 5.98 2.46
CA ASP A 122 0.61 6.42 1.12
C ASP A 122 1.13 5.48 0.03
N LYS A 123 2.35 4.95 0.21
CA LYS A 123 2.87 3.89 -0.66
C LYS A 123 2.04 2.61 -0.57
N VAL A 124 1.57 2.24 0.62
CA VAL A 124 0.62 1.11 0.78
C VAL A 124 -0.66 1.39 0.00
N ARG A 125 -1.28 2.57 0.17
CA ARG A 125 -2.52 2.96 -0.52
C ARG A 125 -2.39 2.97 -2.05
N SER A 126 -1.22 3.34 -2.55
CA SER A 126 -0.94 3.41 -4.00
C SER A 126 -0.43 2.09 -4.60
N THR A 127 0.00 1.13 -3.77
CA THR A 127 0.47 -0.16 -4.26
C THR A 127 -0.62 -0.86 -5.05
N GLY A 128 -0.29 -1.33 -6.25
CA GLY A 128 -1.22 -1.99 -7.18
C GLY A 128 -2.12 -1.05 -7.98
N ARG A 129 -2.09 0.27 -7.74
CA ARG A 129 -2.84 1.26 -8.54
C ARG A 129 -2.03 1.80 -9.72
N GLY A 130 -0.72 1.72 -9.65
CA GLY A 130 0.20 2.14 -10.72
C GLY A 130 0.49 1.04 -11.72
N GLY A 131 1.15 1.40 -12.82
CA GLY A 131 1.73 0.42 -13.75
C GLY A 131 2.89 -0.36 -13.10
N ILE A 132 3.16 -1.55 -13.61
CA ILE A 132 4.37 -2.31 -13.24
C ILE A 132 5.58 -1.53 -13.78
N SER A 133 6.56 -1.20 -12.93
CA SER A 133 7.78 -0.48 -13.36
C SER A 133 8.62 -1.36 -14.29
N ALA A 134 9.33 -0.74 -15.24
CA ALA A 134 10.32 -1.45 -16.07
C ALA A 134 11.53 -1.89 -15.25
N ASP A 135 11.86 -1.14 -14.17
CA ASP A 135 12.98 -1.44 -13.26
C ASP A 135 12.66 -2.50 -12.20
N ASP A 136 11.47 -3.12 -12.26
CA ASP A 136 11.11 -4.21 -11.36
C ASP A 136 11.70 -5.51 -11.90
N ASP A 137 12.58 -6.16 -11.14
CA ASP A 137 13.27 -7.41 -11.52
C ASP A 137 12.31 -8.53 -11.98
N ARG A 138 11.06 -8.46 -11.53
CA ARG A 138 9.99 -9.39 -11.89
C ARG A 138 8.92 -8.75 -12.77
N ALA A 139 9.26 -7.68 -13.51
CA ALA A 139 8.29 -6.95 -14.33
C ALA A 139 7.61 -7.84 -15.37
N VAL A 140 8.37 -8.67 -16.07
CA VAL A 140 7.85 -9.58 -17.11
C VAL A 140 6.87 -10.58 -16.52
N GLU A 141 7.26 -11.27 -15.44
CA GLU A 141 6.40 -12.24 -14.74
C GLU A 141 5.08 -11.61 -14.27
N LYS A 142 5.15 -10.41 -13.68
CA LYS A 142 3.97 -9.66 -13.24
C LYS A 142 3.07 -9.22 -14.39
N LEU A 143 3.66 -8.85 -15.53
CA LEU A 143 2.91 -8.51 -16.74
C LEU A 143 2.27 -9.73 -17.38
N GLU A 144 2.94 -10.88 -17.39
CA GLU A 144 2.39 -12.14 -17.89
C GLU A 144 1.19 -12.61 -17.03
N ALA A 145 1.31 -12.55 -15.71
CA ALA A 145 0.19 -12.84 -14.81
C ALA A 145 -1.00 -11.89 -15.02
N LYS A 146 -0.73 -10.58 -15.20
CA LYS A 146 -1.76 -9.60 -15.56
C LYS A 146 -2.40 -9.90 -16.91
N LEU A 147 -1.61 -10.28 -17.91
CA LEU A 147 -2.09 -10.63 -19.23
C LEU A 147 -3.04 -11.82 -19.17
N ALA A 148 -2.66 -12.88 -18.47
CA ALA A 148 -3.50 -14.06 -18.27
C ALA A 148 -4.85 -13.72 -17.62
N GLY A 149 -4.86 -12.83 -16.62
CA GLY A 149 -6.10 -12.33 -15.99
C GLY A 149 -6.99 -11.55 -16.97
N LEU A 150 -6.41 -10.68 -17.80
CA LEU A 150 -7.14 -9.92 -18.81
C LEU A 150 -7.72 -10.84 -19.90
N GLU A 151 -7.00 -11.88 -20.30
CA GLU A 151 -7.45 -12.87 -21.30
C GLU A 151 -8.58 -13.73 -20.73
N ALA A 152 -8.46 -14.20 -19.48
CA ALA A 152 -9.53 -14.94 -18.81
C ALA A 152 -10.80 -14.11 -18.71
N MET A 153 -10.70 -12.83 -18.29
CA MET A 153 -11.84 -11.91 -18.25
C MET A 153 -12.45 -11.68 -19.63
N GLN A 154 -11.64 -11.62 -20.68
CA GLN A 154 -12.13 -11.48 -22.05
C GLN A 154 -12.97 -12.68 -22.49
N GLU A 155 -12.52 -13.89 -22.21
CA GLU A 155 -13.26 -15.11 -22.54
C GLU A 155 -14.52 -15.26 -21.68
N GLU A 156 -14.48 -14.90 -20.40
CA GLU A 156 -15.66 -14.86 -19.55
C GLU A 156 -16.72 -13.92 -20.11
N MET A 157 -16.36 -12.66 -20.42
CA MET A 157 -17.30 -11.68 -21.00
C MET A 157 -17.92 -12.18 -22.31
N LYS A 158 -17.16 -12.84 -23.18
CA LYS A 158 -17.66 -13.43 -24.42
C LYS A 158 -18.63 -14.57 -24.15
N THR A 159 -18.27 -15.46 -23.21
CA THR A 159 -19.08 -16.64 -22.86
C THR A 159 -20.42 -16.21 -22.25
N VAL A 160 -20.40 -15.27 -21.32
CA VAL A 160 -21.62 -14.73 -20.70
C VAL A 160 -22.53 -14.05 -21.74
N ASN A 161 -21.94 -13.22 -22.60
CA ASN A 161 -22.70 -12.56 -23.67
C ASN A 161 -23.27 -13.57 -24.68
N ALA A 162 -22.56 -14.65 -24.99
CA ALA A 162 -23.04 -15.72 -25.86
C ALA A 162 -24.19 -16.49 -25.21
N TYR A 163 -24.05 -16.83 -23.92
CA TYR A 163 -25.10 -17.47 -23.13
C TYR A 163 -26.36 -16.62 -23.09
N TYR A 164 -26.24 -15.33 -22.76
CA TYR A 164 -27.39 -14.40 -22.72
C TYR A 164 -28.06 -14.22 -24.05
N ARG A 165 -27.32 -14.19 -25.17
CA ARG A 165 -27.92 -14.12 -26.53
C ARG A 165 -28.80 -15.33 -26.80
N LYS A 166 -28.38 -16.53 -26.36
CA LYS A 166 -29.08 -17.79 -26.59
C LYS A 166 -30.29 -17.96 -25.67
N HIS A 167 -30.13 -17.67 -24.37
CA HIS A 167 -31.12 -18.01 -23.36
C HIS A 167 -31.96 -16.83 -22.89
N LYS A 168 -31.58 -15.58 -23.19
CA LYS A 168 -32.21 -14.33 -22.74
C LYS A 168 -32.28 -14.17 -21.22
N THR A 169 -31.56 -14.99 -20.47
CA THR A 169 -31.43 -14.96 -19.02
C THR A 169 -29.96 -15.23 -18.65
N LEU A 170 -29.56 -14.82 -17.44
CA LEU A 170 -28.24 -15.14 -16.85
C LEU A 170 -28.35 -16.32 -15.87
N GLU A 171 -29.57 -16.73 -15.52
CA GLU A 171 -29.79 -17.85 -14.61
C GLU A 171 -29.26 -19.15 -15.22
N GLY A 172 -28.46 -19.89 -14.43
CA GLY A 172 -27.82 -21.12 -14.87
C GLY A 172 -26.58 -20.93 -15.77
N CYS A 173 -26.05 -19.73 -15.90
CA CYS A 173 -24.80 -19.50 -16.61
C CYS A 173 -23.63 -20.19 -15.87
N PRO A 174 -22.88 -21.11 -16.52
CA PRO A 174 -21.91 -21.96 -15.83
C PRO A 174 -20.66 -21.22 -15.32
N VAL A 175 -20.43 -20.01 -15.80
CA VAL A 175 -19.21 -19.20 -15.47
C VAL A 175 -19.50 -18.08 -14.47
N LEU A 176 -20.77 -17.93 -14.03
CA LEU A 176 -21.15 -16.87 -13.09
C LEU A 176 -21.67 -17.44 -11.77
N SER A 177 -21.25 -16.84 -10.66
CA SER A 177 -21.86 -17.08 -9.35
C SER A 177 -23.22 -16.37 -9.22
N ALA A 178 -24.05 -16.78 -8.26
CA ALA A 178 -25.34 -16.14 -7.99
C ALA A 178 -25.21 -14.64 -7.66
N GLU A 179 -24.14 -14.26 -6.97
CA GLU A 179 -23.85 -12.86 -6.63
C GLU A 179 -23.51 -12.02 -7.88
N GLU A 180 -22.72 -12.57 -8.80
CA GLU A 180 -22.34 -11.92 -10.06
C GLU A 180 -23.55 -11.78 -10.99
N ILE A 181 -24.40 -12.78 -11.05
CA ILE A 181 -25.68 -12.70 -11.78
C ILE A 181 -26.52 -11.53 -11.27
N GLY A 182 -26.68 -11.40 -9.95
CA GLY A 182 -27.43 -10.28 -9.34
C GLY A 182 -26.83 -8.92 -9.68
N LYS A 183 -25.51 -8.79 -9.64
CA LYS A 183 -24.81 -7.56 -10.03
C LYS A 183 -25.01 -7.20 -11.51
N LEU A 184 -24.88 -8.17 -12.40
CA LEU A 184 -25.07 -7.96 -13.83
C LEU A 184 -26.53 -7.63 -14.16
N GLN A 185 -27.50 -8.29 -13.56
CA GLN A 185 -28.93 -7.99 -13.72
C GLN A 185 -29.24 -6.57 -13.26
N SER A 186 -28.74 -6.15 -12.10
CA SER A 186 -28.90 -4.78 -11.59
C SER A 186 -28.26 -3.74 -12.52
N SER A 187 -27.08 -4.05 -13.06
CA SER A 187 -26.39 -3.20 -14.03
C SER A 187 -27.17 -3.07 -15.34
N MET A 188 -27.73 -4.16 -15.85
CA MET A 188 -28.55 -4.15 -17.05
C MET A 188 -29.87 -3.41 -16.85
N ALA A 189 -30.49 -3.53 -15.66
CA ALA A 189 -31.72 -2.82 -15.34
C ALA A 189 -31.55 -1.29 -15.26
N SER A 190 -30.36 -0.83 -14.88
CA SER A 190 -30.00 0.59 -14.84
C SER A 190 -29.44 1.12 -16.16
N ASP A 191 -29.25 0.29 -17.18
CA ASP A 191 -28.72 0.70 -18.48
C ASP A 191 -29.80 1.41 -19.31
N TRP A 192 -29.52 2.63 -19.75
CA TRP A 192 -30.42 3.48 -20.56
C TRP A 192 -30.61 2.98 -22.01
N ARG A 193 -29.88 1.97 -22.46
CA ARG A 193 -29.96 1.41 -23.82
C ARG A 193 -31.21 0.56 -23.99
N LYS A 194 -31.77 0.57 -25.20
CA LYS A 194 -32.98 -0.19 -25.51
C LYS A 194 -32.80 -1.72 -25.36
N ASN A 195 -31.60 -2.23 -25.59
CA ASN A 195 -31.28 -3.66 -25.50
C ASN A 195 -30.01 -3.83 -24.66
N PRO A 196 -30.10 -3.78 -23.33
CA PRO A 196 -28.95 -3.97 -22.46
C PRO A 196 -28.39 -5.39 -22.60
N VAL A 197 -27.07 -5.50 -22.57
CA VAL A 197 -26.34 -6.77 -22.59
C VAL A 197 -25.45 -6.87 -21.35
N PRO A 198 -25.16 -8.08 -20.85
CA PRO A 198 -24.37 -8.25 -19.63
C PRO A 198 -23.04 -7.50 -19.67
N TYR A 199 -22.30 -7.66 -20.76
CA TYR A 199 -21.06 -6.94 -21.02
C TYR A 199 -21.17 -6.18 -22.35
N PRO A 200 -21.33 -4.85 -22.30
CA PRO A 200 -21.39 -4.02 -23.50
C PRO A 200 -20.09 -4.07 -24.33
N SER A 201 -20.22 -3.85 -25.64
CA SER A 201 -19.09 -3.96 -26.59
C SER A 201 -17.88 -3.11 -26.22
N TYR A 202 -18.08 -1.93 -25.62
CA TYR A 202 -16.98 -1.06 -25.21
C TYR A 202 -16.12 -1.69 -24.10
N LEU A 203 -16.68 -2.52 -23.21
CA LEU A 203 -15.90 -3.24 -22.19
C LEU A 203 -14.97 -4.27 -22.84
N LEU A 204 -15.48 -5.05 -23.80
CA LEU A 204 -14.68 -6.01 -24.55
C LEU A 204 -13.58 -5.31 -25.36
N THR A 205 -13.90 -4.18 -25.99
CA THR A 205 -12.93 -3.39 -26.77
C THR A 205 -11.84 -2.82 -25.89
N ASN A 206 -12.20 -2.24 -24.75
CA ASN A 206 -11.24 -1.69 -23.78
C ASN A 206 -10.34 -2.79 -23.22
N ASN A 207 -10.90 -3.95 -22.86
CA ASN A 207 -10.12 -5.07 -22.37
C ASN A 207 -9.15 -5.60 -23.44
N ASN A 208 -9.59 -5.75 -24.68
CA ASN A 208 -8.72 -6.12 -25.81
C ASN A 208 -7.58 -5.11 -26.04
N ALA A 209 -7.85 -3.81 -25.90
CA ALA A 209 -6.81 -2.79 -25.98
C ALA A 209 -5.78 -2.93 -24.85
N ASN A 210 -6.22 -3.27 -23.63
CA ASN A 210 -5.34 -3.54 -22.50
C ASN A 210 -4.49 -4.81 -22.73
N ILE A 211 -5.06 -5.88 -23.25
CA ILE A 211 -4.36 -7.11 -23.64
C ILE A 211 -3.23 -6.78 -24.63
N ARG A 212 -3.54 -6.05 -25.72
CA ARG A 212 -2.53 -5.67 -26.73
C ARG A 212 -1.40 -4.85 -26.14
N ARG A 213 -1.71 -3.82 -25.32
CA ARG A 213 -0.69 -2.99 -24.66
C ARG A 213 0.18 -3.79 -23.70
N THR A 214 -0.42 -4.73 -22.97
CA THR A 214 0.33 -5.57 -22.01
C THR A 214 1.26 -6.53 -22.76
N ARG A 215 0.81 -7.16 -23.85
CA ARG A 215 1.65 -8.01 -24.71
C ARG A 215 2.82 -7.23 -25.29
N GLN A 216 2.56 -6.08 -25.90
CA GLN A 216 3.62 -5.24 -26.47
C GLN A 216 4.67 -4.89 -25.42
N ARG A 217 4.23 -4.51 -24.21
CA ARG A 217 5.14 -4.17 -23.12
C ARG A 217 5.98 -5.34 -22.63
N ILE A 218 5.45 -6.57 -22.64
CA ILE A 218 6.21 -7.78 -22.35
C ILE A 218 7.30 -8.00 -23.41
N GLU A 219 6.96 -7.85 -24.67
CA GLU A 219 7.91 -7.98 -25.79
C GLU A 219 9.03 -6.93 -25.71
N ASP A 220 8.67 -5.67 -25.45
CA ASP A 220 9.63 -4.57 -25.29
C ASP A 220 10.62 -4.84 -24.14
N LEU A 221 10.14 -5.30 -22.99
CA LEU A 221 11.01 -5.62 -21.85
C LEU A 221 11.90 -6.85 -22.10
N LYS A 222 11.38 -7.87 -22.76
CA LYS A 222 12.18 -9.06 -23.14
C LYS A 222 13.28 -8.68 -24.11
N SER A 223 12.99 -7.89 -25.14
CA SER A 223 13.99 -7.43 -26.09
C SER A 223 15.07 -6.54 -25.45
N GLN A 224 14.67 -5.62 -24.53
CA GLN A 224 15.65 -4.81 -23.78
C GLN A 224 16.59 -5.67 -22.93
N SER A 225 16.10 -6.69 -22.28
CA SER A 225 16.90 -7.61 -21.48
C SER A 225 17.90 -8.41 -22.33
N GLU A 226 17.51 -8.84 -23.53
CA GLU A 226 18.41 -9.51 -24.48
C GLU A 226 19.50 -8.58 -24.99
N TYR A 227 19.18 -7.32 -25.31
CA TYR A 227 20.18 -6.32 -25.70
C TYR A 227 21.22 -6.05 -24.59
N CYS A 228 20.77 -5.95 -23.34
CA CYS A 228 21.66 -5.76 -22.18
C CYS A 228 22.66 -6.93 -22.03
N LEU A 229 22.20 -8.16 -22.20
CA LEU A 229 23.05 -9.37 -22.10
C LEU A 229 24.10 -9.44 -23.22
N LEU A 230 23.77 -8.98 -24.42
CA LEU A 230 24.71 -8.95 -25.54
C LEU A 230 25.83 -7.93 -25.35
N TYR A 231 25.57 -6.78 -24.71
CA TYR A 231 26.56 -5.75 -24.45
C TYR A 231 27.40 -5.97 -23.19
N THR A 232 26.95 -6.79 -22.25
CA THR A 232 27.66 -7.11 -21.00
C THR A 232 28.46 -8.41 -21.07
N SER A 233 28.38 -9.14 -22.19
CA SER A 233 29.20 -10.33 -22.41
C SER A 233 30.66 -9.89 -22.68
N PRO A 234 31.67 -10.39 -21.91
CA PRO A 234 33.05 -10.04 -22.17
C PRO A 234 33.43 -10.52 -23.58
N SER A 235 33.99 -9.59 -24.38
CA SER A 235 34.54 -9.91 -25.70
C SER A 235 35.57 -11.06 -25.57
N PRO A 236 35.46 -12.13 -26.34
CA PRO A 236 36.47 -13.18 -26.31
C PRO A 236 37.80 -12.57 -26.77
N ARG A 237 38.84 -12.69 -25.92
CA ARG A 237 40.23 -12.39 -26.26
C ARG A 237 40.81 -13.49 -27.12
#